data_3afdfea47576c093b896882ed6bc7cfe
#
_entry.id   3afdfea47576c093b896882ed6bc7cfe
#
_cell.length_a   1.000
_cell.length_b   1.000
_cell.length_c   1.000
_cell.angle_alpha   90.00
_cell.angle_beta   90.00
_cell.angle_gamma   90.00
#
_symmetry.space_group_name_H-M   'P 1'
#
loop_
_entity.id
_entity.type
_entity.pdbx_description
1 polymer ?
#
loop_
_entity_poly.entity_id
_entity_poly.type
_entity_poly.pdbx_seq_one_letter_code
_entity_poly.pdbx_strand_id
1 'polypeptide(L)'
;MIKLAGNFLITTVIESLGEAFAFGHKFGVDPHTFLDILTNSLFTAPIYRNYGSMIASDKFEPAGFKLPLGLKDNRLLLAAAEEAAVPMPMASLVHDRFVVALAQGLGEADWSAIARTSYQNAGLRKEVTE
;
A
#
# COMPACT_ATOMS: atom_id res chain seq x y z
N MET A 1 11.98 10.21 -14.36
CA MET A 1 10.54 10.47 -14.52
C MET A 1 9.74 9.17 -14.64
N ILE A 2 10.08 8.28 -15.54
CA ILE A 2 9.37 7.00 -15.72
C ILE A 2 9.39 6.15 -14.45
N LYS A 3 10.54 6.07 -13.78
CA LYS A 3 10.67 5.33 -12.51
C LYS A 3 9.74 5.90 -11.42
N LEU A 4 9.67 7.21 -11.28
CA LEU A 4 8.79 7.84 -10.29
C LEU A 4 7.31 7.57 -10.60
N ALA A 5 6.92 7.68 -11.86
CA ALA A 5 5.56 7.36 -12.29
C ALA A 5 5.22 5.87 -12.06
N GLY A 6 6.16 4.97 -12.35
CA GLY A 6 6.00 3.55 -12.10
C GLY A 6 5.84 3.23 -10.62
N ASN A 7 6.65 3.82 -9.76
CA ASN A 7 6.54 3.66 -8.31
C ASN A 7 5.21 4.22 -7.77
N PHE A 8 4.73 5.32 -8.34
CA PHE A 8 3.40 5.84 -8.04
C PHE A 8 2.30 4.82 -8.37
N LEU A 9 2.36 4.19 -9.53
CA LEU A 9 1.40 3.15 -9.90
C LEU A 9 1.45 1.97 -8.92
N ILE A 10 2.64 1.57 -8.48
CA ILE A 10 2.79 0.51 -7.48
C ILE A 10 2.13 0.91 -6.16
N THR A 11 2.39 2.11 -5.66
CA THR A 11 1.82 2.55 -4.38
C THR A 11 0.31 2.70 -4.43
N THR A 12 -0.26 3.08 -5.57
CA THR A 12 -1.71 3.14 -5.73
C THR A 12 -2.35 1.74 -5.80
N VAL A 13 -1.64 0.77 -6.37
CA VAL A 13 -2.08 -0.65 -6.29
C VAL A 13 -2.07 -1.11 -4.82
N ILE A 14 -1.02 -0.83 -4.07
CA ILE A 14 -0.93 -1.18 -2.65
C ILE A 14 -2.07 -0.56 -1.86
N GLU A 15 -2.31 0.73 -2.04
CA GLU A 15 -3.41 1.43 -1.35
C GLU A 15 -4.76 0.83 -1.71
N SER A 16 -5.03 0.61 -2.99
CA SER A 16 -6.30 0.04 -3.43
C SER A 16 -6.50 -1.39 -2.95
N LEU A 17 -5.44 -2.20 -2.91
CA LEU A 17 -5.51 -3.55 -2.34
C LEU A 17 -5.82 -3.49 -0.84
N GLY A 18 -5.18 -2.59 -0.09
CA GLY A 18 -5.45 -2.42 1.33
C GLY A 18 -6.90 -2.07 1.61
N GLU A 19 -7.46 -1.13 0.87
CA GLU A 19 -8.86 -0.75 0.98
C GLU A 19 -9.80 -1.89 0.59
N ALA A 20 -9.53 -2.56 -0.53
CA ALA A 20 -10.34 -3.69 -1.01
C ALA A 20 -10.33 -4.86 -0.03
N PHE A 21 -9.16 -5.18 0.55
CA PHE A 21 -9.05 -6.27 1.52
C PHE A 21 -9.76 -5.92 2.83
N ALA A 22 -9.63 -4.69 3.32
CA ALA A 22 -10.36 -4.23 4.50
C ALA A 22 -11.88 -4.32 4.27
N PHE A 23 -12.33 -3.89 3.11
CA PHE A 23 -13.73 -4.01 2.70
C PHE A 23 -14.20 -5.46 2.71
N GLY A 24 -13.47 -6.35 2.02
CA GLY A 24 -13.83 -7.78 1.97
C GLY A 24 -13.82 -8.44 3.34
N HIS A 25 -12.85 -8.09 4.19
CA HIS A 25 -12.74 -8.63 5.53
C HIS A 25 -13.95 -8.28 6.40
N LYS A 26 -14.49 -7.07 6.26
CA LYS A 26 -15.72 -6.66 6.96
C LYS A 26 -16.92 -7.53 6.59
N PHE A 27 -16.94 -8.10 5.40
CA PHE A 27 -17.98 -9.02 4.96
C PHE A 27 -17.63 -10.49 5.19
N GLY A 28 -16.58 -10.77 5.97
CA GLY A 28 -16.18 -12.13 6.33
C GLY A 28 -15.41 -12.88 5.27
N VAL A 29 -14.88 -12.19 4.26
CA VAL A 29 -14.07 -12.82 3.21
C VAL A 29 -12.63 -12.97 3.68
N ASP A 30 -12.13 -14.21 3.69
CA ASP A 30 -10.74 -14.48 4.00
C ASP A 30 -9.81 -13.79 3.00
N PRO A 31 -8.77 -13.04 3.47
CA PRO A 31 -7.92 -12.29 2.56
C PRO A 31 -7.15 -13.16 1.56
N HIS A 32 -6.72 -14.35 1.94
CA HIS A 32 -6.00 -15.25 1.03
C HIS A 32 -6.93 -15.79 -0.06
N THR A 33 -8.16 -16.14 0.28
CA THR A 33 -9.19 -16.55 -0.68
C THR A 33 -9.52 -15.40 -1.63
N PHE A 34 -9.68 -14.18 -1.08
CA PHE A 34 -9.94 -12.99 -1.89
C PHE A 34 -8.81 -12.74 -2.89
N LEU A 35 -7.57 -12.83 -2.43
CA LEU A 35 -6.39 -12.67 -3.30
C LEU A 35 -6.40 -13.70 -4.44
N ASP A 36 -6.65 -14.97 -4.13
CA ASP A 36 -6.68 -16.02 -5.14
C ASP A 36 -7.74 -15.76 -6.22
N ILE A 37 -8.92 -15.33 -5.83
CA ILE A 37 -9.98 -14.98 -6.76
C ILE A 37 -9.55 -13.83 -7.68
N LEU A 38 -8.99 -12.76 -7.11
CA LEU A 38 -8.54 -11.60 -7.88
C LEU A 38 -7.44 -11.98 -8.87
N THR A 39 -6.42 -12.70 -8.41
CA THR A 39 -5.23 -13.00 -9.23
C THR A 39 -5.47 -14.10 -10.28
N ASN A 40 -6.52 -14.87 -10.14
CA ASN A 40 -6.97 -15.86 -11.14
C ASN A 40 -8.02 -15.30 -12.11
N SER A 41 -8.30 -14.00 -12.05
CA SER A 41 -9.24 -13.32 -12.93
C SER A 41 -8.57 -12.15 -13.66
N LEU A 42 -8.97 -10.93 -13.38
CA LEU A 42 -8.47 -9.74 -14.09
C LEU A 42 -7.13 -9.21 -13.58
N PHE A 43 -6.72 -9.61 -12.36
CA PHE A 43 -5.56 -9.03 -11.68
C PHE A 43 -4.38 -9.99 -11.70
N THR A 44 -3.92 -10.33 -12.91
CA THR A 44 -2.90 -11.36 -13.13
C THR A 44 -1.46 -10.84 -13.09
N ALA A 45 -1.25 -9.51 -13.14
CA ALA A 45 0.09 -8.94 -13.08
C ALA A 45 0.76 -9.31 -11.74
N PRO A 46 2.09 -9.61 -11.75
CA PRO A 46 2.80 -10.05 -10.54
C PRO A 46 2.67 -9.13 -9.35
N ILE A 47 2.53 -7.83 -9.58
CA ILE A 47 2.40 -6.82 -8.53
C ILE A 47 1.22 -7.11 -7.58
N TYR A 48 0.10 -7.60 -8.11
CA TYR A 48 -1.07 -7.92 -7.29
C TYR A 48 -0.80 -9.09 -6.36
N ARG A 49 -0.23 -10.17 -6.87
CA ARG A 49 0.09 -11.35 -6.05
C ARG A 49 1.18 -11.04 -5.02
N ASN A 50 2.24 -10.35 -5.45
CA ASN A 50 3.38 -10.07 -4.57
C ASN A 50 2.97 -9.18 -3.39
N TYR A 51 2.36 -8.05 -3.65
CA TYR A 51 1.94 -7.15 -2.58
C TYR A 51 0.67 -7.63 -1.89
N GLY A 52 -0.26 -8.22 -2.62
CA GLY A 52 -1.46 -8.81 -2.04
C GLY A 52 -1.14 -9.89 -1.01
N SER A 53 -0.12 -10.72 -1.26
CA SER A 53 0.32 -11.75 -0.30
C SER A 53 0.86 -11.14 0.99
N MET A 54 1.65 -10.08 0.90
CA MET A 54 2.17 -9.38 2.07
C MET A 54 1.04 -8.77 2.91
N ILE A 55 0.08 -8.15 2.25
CA ILE A 55 -1.08 -7.53 2.90
C ILE A 55 -1.97 -8.58 3.54
N ALA A 56 -2.30 -9.65 2.81
CA ALA A 56 -3.15 -10.73 3.30
C ALA A 56 -2.55 -11.42 4.52
N SER A 57 -1.22 -11.58 4.55
CA SER A 57 -0.48 -12.19 5.67
C SER A 57 -0.13 -11.20 6.77
N ASP A 58 -0.33 -9.90 6.54
CA ASP A 58 0.13 -8.82 7.43
C ASP A 58 1.61 -8.95 7.77
N LYS A 59 2.42 -9.23 6.76
CA LYS A 59 3.84 -9.53 6.93
C LYS A 59 4.67 -8.66 6.01
N PHE A 60 5.32 -7.65 6.59
CA PHE A 60 5.99 -6.59 5.85
C PHE A 60 7.50 -6.52 6.09
N GLU A 61 8.04 -7.50 6.79
CA GLU A 61 9.48 -7.64 7.03
C GLU A 61 9.94 -9.06 6.70
N PRO A 62 11.14 -9.22 6.12
CA PRO A 62 12.06 -8.16 5.70
C PRO A 62 11.52 -7.35 4.52
N ALA A 63 11.86 -6.06 4.50
CA ALA A 63 11.39 -5.16 3.43
C ALA A 63 12.11 -5.44 2.11
N GLY A 64 11.36 -5.52 1.02
CA GLY A 64 11.93 -5.45 -0.32
C GLY A 64 12.24 -4.01 -0.72
N PHE A 65 11.40 -3.07 -0.30
CA PHE A 65 11.57 -1.63 -0.49
C PHE A 65 11.08 -0.92 0.77
N LYS A 66 12.02 -0.37 1.55
CA LYS A 66 11.68 0.23 2.84
C LYS A 66 10.80 1.47 2.69
N LEU A 67 9.90 1.62 3.62
CA LEU A 67 8.88 2.68 3.64
C LEU A 67 9.45 4.09 3.51
N PRO A 68 10.56 4.49 4.18
CA PRO A 68 11.14 5.82 3.98
C PRO A 68 11.62 6.09 2.57
N LEU A 69 12.08 5.06 1.84
CA LEU A 69 12.48 5.19 0.44
C LEU A 69 11.25 5.43 -0.46
N GLY A 70 10.14 4.79 -0.15
CA GLY A 70 8.87 5.02 -0.83
C GLY A 70 8.38 6.45 -0.64
N LEU A 71 8.46 6.95 0.58
CA LEU A 71 8.10 8.34 0.88
C LEU A 71 8.99 9.34 0.14
N LYS A 72 10.30 9.08 0.08
CA LYS A 72 11.24 9.92 -0.65
C LYS A 72 10.86 10.01 -2.13
N ASP A 73 10.60 8.88 -2.77
CA ASP A 73 10.19 8.84 -4.18
C ASP A 73 8.85 9.55 -4.41
N ASN A 74 7.91 9.39 -3.48
CA ASN A 74 6.63 10.07 -3.52
C ASN A 74 6.79 11.61 -3.45
N ARG A 75 7.66 12.08 -2.57
CA ARG A 75 7.98 13.52 -2.47
C ARG A 75 8.60 14.07 -3.75
N LEU A 76 9.50 13.31 -4.37
CA LEU A 76 10.10 13.70 -5.64
C LEU A 76 9.07 13.77 -6.76
N LEU A 77 8.14 12.82 -6.80
CA LEU A 77 7.04 12.82 -7.75
C LEU A 77 6.15 14.05 -7.57
N LEU A 78 5.73 14.33 -6.33
CA LEU A 78 4.86 15.47 -6.03
C LEU A 78 5.52 16.81 -6.38
N ALA A 79 6.83 16.95 -6.10
CA ALA A 79 7.57 18.17 -6.46
C ALA A 79 7.62 18.37 -7.97
N ALA A 80 7.89 17.30 -8.72
CA ALA A 80 7.92 17.36 -10.18
C ALA A 80 6.54 17.66 -10.77
N ALA A 81 5.50 17.07 -10.20
CA ALA A 81 4.12 17.29 -10.61
C ALA A 81 3.68 18.75 -10.36
N GLU A 82 4.05 19.32 -9.22
CA GLU A 82 3.75 20.72 -8.91
C GLU A 82 4.43 21.65 -9.89
N GLU A 83 5.72 21.44 -10.17
CA GLU A 83 6.47 22.24 -11.14
C GLU A 83 5.85 22.17 -12.54
N ALA A 84 5.36 21.00 -12.93
CA ALA A 84 4.71 20.80 -14.23
C ALA A 84 3.22 21.19 -14.24
N ALA A 85 2.67 21.62 -13.10
CA ALA A 85 1.25 21.93 -12.93
C ALA A 85 0.34 20.71 -13.25
N VAL A 86 0.75 19.53 -12.81
CA VAL A 86 -0.04 18.31 -12.94
C VAL A 86 -0.61 17.93 -11.58
N PRO A 87 -1.93 18.05 -11.36
CA PRO A 87 -2.51 17.59 -10.09
C PRO A 87 -2.48 16.07 -10.00
N MET A 88 -2.02 15.58 -8.83
CA MET A 88 -1.93 14.16 -8.56
C MET A 88 -2.53 13.83 -7.19
N PRO A 89 -3.88 13.88 -7.06
CA PRO A 89 -4.54 13.69 -5.76
C PRO A 89 -4.27 12.32 -5.14
N MET A 90 -4.14 11.26 -5.93
CA MET A 90 -3.81 9.93 -5.40
C MET A 90 -2.40 9.89 -4.82
N ALA A 91 -1.44 10.59 -5.43
CA ALA A 91 -0.08 10.68 -4.88
C ALA A 91 -0.07 11.46 -3.56
N SER A 92 -0.90 12.48 -3.42
CA SER A 92 -1.06 13.23 -2.18
C SER A 92 -1.68 12.36 -1.08
N LEU A 93 -2.67 11.56 -1.39
CA LEU A 93 -3.26 10.61 -0.46
C LEU A 93 -2.22 9.59 0.00
N VAL A 94 -1.48 9.01 -0.92
CA VAL A 94 -0.42 8.03 -0.62
C VAL A 94 0.68 8.65 0.23
N HIS A 95 1.04 9.92 -0.02
CA HIS A 95 1.97 10.66 0.84
C HIS A 95 1.53 10.61 2.30
N ASP A 96 0.27 10.91 2.56
CA ASP A 96 -0.24 10.91 3.93
C ASP A 96 -0.26 9.49 4.53
N ARG A 97 -0.51 8.46 3.74
CA ARG A 97 -0.40 7.07 4.18
C ARG A 97 1.02 6.73 4.64
N PHE A 98 2.04 7.19 3.92
CA PHE A 98 3.44 7.03 4.33
C PHE A 98 3.73 7.73 5.66
N VAL A 99 3.24 8.95 5.82
CA VAL A 99 3.45 9.72 7.05
C VAL A 99 2.78 9.02 8.23
N VAL A 100 1.55 8.54 8.06
CA VAL A 100 0.86 7.75 9.11
C VAL A 100 1.67 6.51 9.48
N ALA A 101 2.15 5.77 8.50
CA ALA A 101 2.91 4.54 8.75
C ALA A 101 4.22 4.82 9.50
N LEU A 102 4.93 5.90 9.15
CA LEU A 102 6.12 6.32 9.91
C LEU A 102 5.77 6.71 11.34
N ALA A 103 4.68 7.44 11.55
CA ALA A 103 4.23 7.81 12.90
C ALA A 103 3.91 6.58 13.75
N GLN A 104 3.54 5.46 13.13
CA GLN A 104 3.25 4.20 13.78
C GLN A 104 4.47 3.29 13.97
N GLY A 105 5.66 3.77 13.63
CA GLY A 105 6.91 3.03 13.84
C GLY A 105 7.25 2.02 12.75
N LEU A 106 6.69 2.14 11.54
CA LEU A 106 6.88 1.19 10.44
C LEU A 106 8.05 1.56 9.52
N GLY A 107 9.04 2.32 9.99
CA GLY A 107 10.17 2.78 9.18
C GLY A 107 11.06 1.67 8.63
N GLU A 108 11.11 0.50 9.26
CA GLU A 108 11.87 -0.65 8.78
C GLU A 108 11.05 -1.61 7.93
N ALA A 109 9.75 -1.40 7.84
CA ALA A 109 8.85 -2.25 7.07
C ALA A 109 8.91 -1.93 5.57
N ASP A 110 8.46 -2.89 4.78
CA ASP A 110 8.21 -2.69 3.35
C ASP A 110 7.15 -1.60 3.14
N TRP A 111 7.25 -0.87 2.06
CA TRP A 111 6.32 0.22 1.74
C TRP A 111 4.86 -0.25 1.62
N SER A 112 4.62 -1.54 1.37
CA SER A 112 3.28 -2.11 1.37
C SER A 112 2.59 -2.06 2.74
N ALA A 113 3.33 -1.80 3.81
CA ALA A 113 2.77 -1.63 5.15
C ALA A 113 1.79 -0.44 5.26
N ILE A 114 1.78 0.49 4.31
CA ILE A 114 0.75 1.54 4.26
C ILE A 114 -0.67 0.97 4.21
N ALA A 115 -0.84 -0.26 3.73
CA ALA A 115 -2.13 -0.94 3.70
C ALA A 115 -2.74 -1.16 5.09
N ARG A 116 -1.93 -1.21 6.15
CA ARG A 116 -2.43 -1.32 7.53
C ARG A 116 -3.36 -0.19 7.92
N THR A 117 -3.16 1.01 7.38
CA THR A 117 -4.02 2.15 7.67
C THR A 117 -5.47 1.88 7.28
N SER A 118 -5.72 1.24 6.15
CA SER A 118 -7.09 0.89 5.73
C SER A 118 -7.75 -0.09 6.69
N TYR A 119 -7.01 -1.08 7.17
CA TYR A 119 -7.51 -2.00 8.21
C TYR A 119 -7.83 -1.28 9.51
N GLN A 120 -6.92 -0.43 9.97
CA GLN A 120 -7.11 0.34 11.20
C GLN A 120 -8.32 1.28 11.12
N ASN A 121 -8.45 1.98 10.01
CA ASN A 121 -9.57 2.89 9.78
C ASN A 121 -10.91 2.17 9.72
N ALA A 122 -10.90 0.90 9.32
CA ALA A 122 -12.08 0.05 9.30
C ALA A 122 -12.34 -0.65 10.65
N GLY A 123 -11.53 -0.39 11.67
CA GLY A 123 -11.66 -1.03 12.99
C GLY A 123 -11.16 -2.47 13.01
N LEU A 124 -10.39 -2.91 12.02
CA LEU A 124 -9.86 -4.26 11.90
C LEU A 124 -8.42 -4.32 12.43
N ARG A 125 -8.19 -3.84 13.63
CA ARG A 125 -6.86 -3.93 14.22
C ARG A 125 -6.50 -5.37 14.50
N LYS A 126 -5.30 -5.81 14.07
CA LYS A 126 -4.66 -6.90 14.76
C LYS A 126 -4.28 -6.41 16.15
N GLU A 127 -4.70 -7.15 17.17
CA GLU A 127 -4.17 -6.93 18.52
C GLU A 127 -2.66 -7.10 18.43
N VAL A 128 -1.92 -6.09 18.94
CA VAL A 128 -0.48 -6.24 19.16
C VAL A 128 -0.37 -7.21 20.34
N THR A 129 -0.18 -8.47 20.04
CA THR A 129 0.27 -9.43 21.06
C THR A 129 1.72 -9.10 21.36
N GLU A 130 1.91 -8.53 22.53
CA GLU A 130 3.26 -8.40 23.08
C GLU A 130 3.91 -9.79 23.23
#